data_b7fbb9ff4aba03b08be56f70c91606c8
#
_entry.id   b7fbb9ff4aba03b08be56f70c91606c8
#
_cell.length_a   1.000
_cell.length_b   1.000
_cell.length_c   1.000
_cell.angle_alpha   90.00
_cell.angle_beta   90.00
_cell.angle_gamma   90.00
#
_symmetry.space_group_name_H-M   'P 1'
#
loop_
_entity.id
_entity.type
_entity.pdbx_description
1 polymer ?
#
loop_
_entity_poly.entity_id
_entity_poly.type
_entity_poly.pdbx_seq_one_letter_code
_entity_poly.pdbx_strand_id
1 'polypeptide(L)'
;MLALGFTACQSAPKERKVVFILLDGIPADVLEATNTPYLDEIAGEAGYTRAYVGGEKDGDSQSPTISAVGYNSLLTGVWANKHNVWGNSIKAPNYNYWTIFRVAKEHDPSLKTAIFSTWLDNRTKLIGEGLPETGNLKMGYAFDGFELDTVCFPHDEERQYILNIDEMVATETADYITSDGPNLSWVYLE
;
A
#
# COMPACT_ATOMS: atom_id res chain seq x y z
N MET A 1 37.06 -22.05 42.46
CA MET A 1 35.67 -21.87 42.03
C MET A 1 35.68 -21.18 40.68
N LEU A 2 35.44 -21.94 39.60
CA LEU A 2 35.35 -21.34 38.23
C LEU A 2 33.90 -21.01 37.97
N ALA A 3 33.56 -19.73 37.79
CA ALA A 3 32.21 -19.31 37.39
C ALA A 3 32.12 -19.41 35.85
N LEU A 4 31.37 -20.37 35.38
CA LEU A 4 30.97 -20.47 33.97
C LEU A 4 29.86 -19.42 33.70
N GLY A 5 30.21 -18.33 33.03
CA GLY A 5 29.25 -17.36 32.55
C GLY A 5 28.50 -17.92 31.32
N PHE A 6 27.21 -18.23 31.51
CA PHE A 6 26.32 -18.49 30.37
C PHE A 6 25.97 -17.15 29.70
N THR A 7 26.60 -16.87 28.58
CA THR A 7 26.12 -15.83 27.64
C THR A 7 24.88 -16.38 26.94
N ALA A 8 23.69 -15.99 27.39
CA ALA A 8 22.46 -16.23 26.63
C ALA A 8 22.57 -15.43 25.33
N CYS A 9 22.65 -16.13 24.21
CA CYS A 9 22.50 -15.53 22.89
C CYS A 9 21.03 -15.09 22.76
N GLN A 10 20.72 -13.83 23.11
CA GLN A 10 19.44 -13.25 22.76
C GLN A 10 19.43 -13.05 21.26
N SER A 11 18.62 -13.85 20.55
CA SER A 11 18.34 -13.57 19.14
C SER A 11 17.77 -12.15 19.05
N ALA A 12 18.35 -11.31 18.18
CA ALA A 12 17.82 -9.99 17.90
C ALA A 12 16.31 -10.11 17.58
N PRO A 13 15.47 -9.21 18.10
CA PRO A 13 14.04 -9.25 17.80
C PRO A 13 13.85 -9.24 16.28
N LYS A 14 13.08 -10.21 15.77
CA LYS A 14 12.81 -10.36 14.36
C LYS A 14 12.12 -9.06 13.89
N GLU A 15 12.76 -8.35 12.98
CA GLU A 15 12.21 -7.10 12.43
C GLU A 15 10.86 -7.36 11.77
N ARG A 16 9.84 -6.62 12.17
CA ARG A 16 8.49 -6.78 11.59
C ARG A 16 8.42 -6.02 10.27
N LYS A 17 7.84 -6.67 9.27
CA LYS A 17 7.60 -6.09 7.94
C LYS A 17 6.14 -6.20 7.59
N VAL A 18 5.61 -5.17 6.95
CA VAL A 18 4.24 -5.12 6.46
C VAL A 18 4.28 -4.81 4.98
N VAL A 19 3.67 -5.67 4.19
CA VAL A 19 3.43 -5.46 2.76
C VAL A 19 1.94 -5.31 2.58
N PHE A 20 1.50 -4.13 2.15
CA PHE A 20 0.13 -3.83 1.81
C PHE A 20 -0.02 -3.93 0.30
N ILE A 21 -0.71 -4.97 -0.19
CA ILE A 21 -0.92 -5.22 -1.61
C ILE A 21 -2.36 -4.86 -1.95
N LEU A 22 -2.55 -4.03 -2.96
CA LEU A 22 -3.84 -3.65 -3.48
C LEU A 22 -3.92 -4.04 -4.96
N LEU A 23 -4.84 -4.93 -5.26
CA LEU A 23 -5.20 -5.35 -6.61
C LEU A 23 -6.54 -4.70 -6.95
N ASP A 24 -6.54 -3.70 -7.85
CA ASP A 24 -7.76 -2.96 -8.14
C ASP A 24 -8.76 -3.80 -8.95
N GLY A 25 -10.03 -3.60 -8.66
CA GLY A 25 -11.13 -4.24 -9.39
C GLY A 25 -11.32 -5.73 -9.11
N ILE A 26 -10.55 -6.37 -8.22
CA ILE A 26 -10.67 -7.80 -7.92
C ILE A 26 -11.50 -8.03 -6.65
N PRO A 27 -12.73 -8.57 -6.75
CA PRO A 27 -13.52 -8.92 -5.57
C PRO A 27 -12.93 -10.12 -4.82
N ALA A 28 -13.16 -10.19 -3.50
CA ALA A 28 -12.62 -11.24 -2.65
C ALA A 28 -13.05 -12.65 -3.09
N ASP A 29 -14.29 -12.83 -3.54
CA ASP A 29 -14.81 -14.12 -4.03
C ASP A 29 -14.15 -14.56 -5.34
N VAL A 30 -13.73 -13.65 -6.20
CA VAL A 30 -12.94 -13.98 -7.40
C VAL A 30 -11.52 -14.40 -7.00
N LEU A 31 -10.88 -13.67 -6.08
CA LEU A 31 -9.57 -14.03 -5.56
C LEU A 31 -9.58 -15.42 -4.91
N GLU A 32 -10.59 -15.71 -4.09
CA GLU A 32 -10.75 -17.00 -3.42
C GLU A 32 -11.04 -18.18 -4.38
N ALA A 33 -11.68 -17.90 -5.54
CA ALA A 33 -11.97 -18.90 -6.56
C ALA A 33 -10.79 -19.10 -7.54
N THR A 34 -9.83 -18.21 -7.55
CA THR A 34 -8.67 -18.24 -8.45
C THR A 34 -7.53 -19.02 -7.78
N ASN A 35 -6.80 -19.83 -8.57
CA ASN A 35 -5.62 -20.54 -8.08
C ASN A 35 -4.48 -19.53 -7.85
N THR A 36 -4.23 -19.20 -6.58
CA THR A 36 -3.20 -18.25 -6.13
C THR A 36 -2.24 -18.92 -5.15
N PRO A 37 -1.37 -19.85 -5.61
CA PRO A 37 -0.68 -20.80 -4.73
C PRO A 37 0.12 -20.15 -3.61
N TYR A 38 0.75 -19.01 -3.85
CA TYR A 38 1.52 -18.30 -2.82
C TYR A 38 0.65 -17.54 -1.82
N LEU A 39 -0.47 -16.95 -2.25
CA LEU A 39 -1.44 -16.32 -1.34
C LEU A 39 -2.15 -17.39 -0.51
N ASP A 40 -2.49 -18.52 -1.13
CA ASP A 40 -3.10 -19.68 -0.47
C ASP A 40 -2.16 -20.27 0.59
N GLU A 41 -0.86 -20.36 0.31
CA GLU A 41 0.16 -20.79 1.28
C GLU A 41 0.22 -19.85 2.49
N ILE A 42 0.31 -18.53 2.26
CA ILE A 42 0.33 -17.52 3.33
C ILE A 42 -0.96 -17.58 4.15
N ALA A 43 -2.12 -17.69 3.51
CA ALA A 43 -3.41 -17.78 4.16
C ALA A 43 -3.51 -19.06 5.02
N GLY A 44 -2.96 -20.18 4.54
CA GLY A 44 -2.93 -21.45 5.25
C GLY A 44 -2.02 -21.44 6.48
N GLU A 45 -0.88 -20.75 6.43
CA GLU A 45 0.07 -20.67 7.54
C GLU A 45 -0.32 -19.62 8.61
N ALA A 46 -0.81 -18.47 8.17
CA ALA A 46 -1.03 -17.31 9.04
C ALA A 46 -2.50 -17.04 9.37
N GLY A 47 -3.42 -17.68 8.66
CA GLY A 47 -4.85 -17.42 8.72
C GLY A 47 -5.31 -16.37 7.72
N TYR A 48 -6.62 -16.36 7.47
CA TYR A 48 -7.29 -15.49 6.51
C TYR A 48 -8.62 -14.98 7.10
N THR A 49 -8.94 -13.73 6.80
CA THR A 49 -10.25 -13.15 7.13
C THR A 49 -10.65 -12.11 6.11
N ARG A 50 -11.95 -12.01 5.82
CA ARG A 50 -12.48 -10.93 5.00
C ARG A 50 -12.72 -9.69 5.84
N ALA A 51 -12.55 -8.54 5.21
CA ALA A 51 -13.01 -7.25 5.70
C ALA A 51 -13.82 -6.56 4.59
N TYR A 52 -14.39 -5.40 4.87
CA TYR A 52 -15.15 -4.64 3.89
C TYR A 52 -14.69 -3.17 3.87
N VAL A 53 -14.92 -2.53 2.73
CA VAL A 53 -14.73 -1.09 2.51
C VAL A 53 -16.08 -0.50 2.10
N GLY A 54 -16.36 0.75 2.49
CA GLY A 54 -17.58 1.43 2.05
C GLY A 54 -18.36 2.16 3.13
N GLY A 55 -18.01 1.95 4.40
CA GLY A 55 -18.73 2.55 5.53
C GLY A 55 -20.09 1.93 5.78
N GLU A 56 -20.91 2.58 6.59
CA GLU A 56 -22.26 2.13 6.93
C GLU A 56 -23.23 2.48 5.80
N LYS A 57 -23.92 1.47 5.29
CA LYS A 57 -24.91 1.65 4.24
C LYS A 57 -26.04 2.58 4.73
N ASP A 58 -26.36 3.57 3.93
CA ASP A 58 -27.37 4.60 4.19
C ASP A 58 -27.07 5.49 5.44
N GLY A 59 -25.82 5.40 5.97
CA GLY A 59 -25.34 6.20 7.09
C GLY A 59 -24.37 7.31 6.68
N ASP A 60 -23.96 8.13 7.64
CA ASP A 60 -23.05 9.28 7.43
C ASP A 60 -21.65 8.86 6.95
N SER A 61 -21.26 7.62 7.20
CA SER A 61 -19.97 7.07 6.80
C SER A 61 -20.00 6.37 5.44
N GLN A 62 -21.15 6.28 4.79
CA GLN A 62 -21.27 5.64 3.49
C GLN A 62 -20.30 6.26 2.50
N SER A 63 -19.46 5.42 1.93
CA SER A 63 -18.40 5.81 1.00
C SER A 63 -18.62 5.11 -0.34
N PRO A 64 -18.49 5.81 -1.48
CA PRO A 64 -18.67 5.18 -2.78
C PRO A 64 -17.59 4.13 -3.05
N THR A 65 -17.97 3.08 -3.78
CA THR A 65 -17.05 2.05 -4.27
C THR A 65 -16.28 2.58 -5.47
N ILE A 66 -15.26 3.38 -5.20
CA ILE A 66 -14.38 4.03 -6.17
C ILE A 66 -12.95 3.84 -5.67
N SER A 67 -12.01 3.59 -6.59
CA SER A 67 -10.60 3.27 -6.32
C SER A 67 -9.98 4.18 -5.25
N ALA A 68 -9.76 5.46 -5.53
CA ALA A 68 -9.13 6.39 -4.59
C ALA A 68 -9.86 6.53 -3.24
N VAL A 69 -11.18 6.38 -3.22
CA VAL A 69 -12.00 6.46 -2.00
C VAL A 69 -11.70 5.29 -1.08
N GLY A 70 -11.71 4.08 -1.64
CA GLY A 70 -11.37 2.85 -0.92
C GLY A 70 -9.92 2.85 -0.44
N TYR A 71 -8.99 3.24 -1.32
CA TYR A 71 -7.56 3.29 -0.97
C TYR A 71 -7.27 4.25 0.16
N ASN A 72 -7.87 5.45 0.12
CA ASN A 72 -7.66 6.42 1.19
C ASN A 72 -8.32 5.98 2.50
N SER A 73 -9.44 5.27 2.43
CA SER A 73 -10.05 4.65 3.62
C SER A 73 -9.13 3.62 4.27
N LEU A 74 -8.47 2.78 3.46
CA LEU A 74 -7.49 1.81 3.94
C LEU A 74 -6.23 2.48 4.51
N LEU A 75 -5.71 3.51 3.83
CA LEU A 75 -4.50 4.22 4.25
C LEU A 75 -4.69 5.01 5.55
N THR A 76 -5.88 5.55 5.78
CA THR A 76 -6.16 6.47 6.91
C THR A 76 -6.97 5.83 8.05
N GLY A 77 -7.59 4.68 7.81
CA GLY A 77 -8.46 4.02 8.78
C GLY A 77 -9.77 4.77 9.05
N VAL A 78 -10.18 5.70 8.16
CA VAL A 78 -11.44 6.44 8.26
C VAL A 78 -12.18 6.46 6.92
N TRP A 79 -13.46 6.79 6.92
CA TRP A 79 -14.31 6.82 5.72
C TRP A 79 -14.27 8.18 5.01
N ALA A 80 -14.87 8.23 3.81
CA ALA A 80 -14.85 9.40 2.92
C ALA A 80 -15.37 10.69 3.57
N ASN A 81 -16.35 10.61 4.46
CA ASN A 81 -16.87 11.75 5.22
C ASN A 81 -15.82 12.44 6.12
N LYS A 82 -14.72 11.77 6.40
CA LYS A 82 -13.58 12.29 7.18
C LYS A 82 -12.39 12.63 6.32
N HIS A 83 -11.90 11.69 5.52
CA HIS A 83 -10.72 11.93 4.68
C HIS A 83 -10.99 12.77 3.43
N ASN A 84 -12.26 13.03 3.10
CA ASN A 84 -12.73 13.90 2.02
C ASN A 84 -12.28 13.55 0.59
N VAL A 85 -11.91 12.28 0.35
CA VAL A 85 -11.70 11.76 -1.01
C VAL A 85 -12.99 11.09 -1.48
N TRP A 86 -13.60 11.63 -2.54
CA TRP A 86 -14.93 11.21 -3.05
C TRP A 86 -14.87 10.65 -4.47
N GLY A 87 -13.67 10.57 -5.06
CA GLY A 87 -13.45 10.06 -6.41
C GLY A 87 -11.99 10.11 -6.83
N ASN A 88 -11.70 9.52 -7.99
CA ASN A 88 -10.34 9.40 -8.51
C ASN A 88 -9.66 10.73 -8.87
N SER A 89 -10.42 11.83 -8.92
CA SER A 89 -9.83 13.17 -9.11
C SER A 89 -9.08 13.70 -7.87
N ILE A 90 -9.30 13.11 -6.68
CA ILE A 90 -8.63 13.41 -5.40
C ILE A 90 -8.48 14.92 -5.19
N LYS A 91 -9.60 15.66 -5.24
CA LYS A 91 -9.57 17.14 -5.33
C LYS A 91 -9.11 17.85 -4.05
N ALA A 92 -9.47 17.33 -2.89
CA ALA A 92 -9.25 18.01 -1.62
C ALA A 92 -9.14 17.01 -0.45
N PRO A 93 -8.10 16.16 -0.43
CA PRO A 93 -7.88 15.23 0.68
C PRO A 93 -7.74 15.97 2.01
N ASN A 94 -8.32 15.44 3.06
CA ASN A 94 -8.15 15.96 4.40
C ASN A 94 -6.97 15.28 5.09
N TYR A 95 -5.79 15.83 4.94
CA TYR A 95 -4.55 15.30 5.49
C TYR A 95 -4.43 15.40 7.04
N ASN A 96 -5.44 15.92 7.73
CA ASN A 96 -5.51 15.79 9.19
C ASN A 96 -5.74 14.33 9.63
N TYR A 97 -6.29 13.50 8.75
CA TYR A 97 -6.34 12.05 8.92
C TYR A 97 -5.08 11.44 8.30
N TRP A 98 -4.14 11.11 9.17
CA TRP A 98 -2.83 10.63 8.76
C TRP A 98 -2.91 9.25 8.11
N THR A 99 -2.13 9.08 7.06
CA THR A 99 -1.92 7.75 6.48
C THR A 99 -1.03 6.89 7.37
N ILE A 100 -1.12 5.57 7.20
CA ILE A 100 -0.26 4.60 7.90
C ILE A 100 1.22 4.92 7.72
N PHE A 101 1.62 5.49 6.59
CA PHE A 101 3.01 5.90 6.32
C PHE A 101 3.43 7.08 7.19
N ARG A 102 2.56 8.09 7.33
CA ARG A 102 2.84 9.22 8.22
C ARG A 102 2.90 8.76 9.68
N VAL A 103 1.95 7.94 10.11
CA VAL A 103 1.95 7.37 11.46
C VAL A 103 3.24 6.60 11.74
N ALA A 104 3.67 5.75 10.81
CA ALA A 104 4.89 4.98 10.95
C ALA A 104 6.14 5.86 11.08
N LYS A 105 6.29 6.84 10.19
CA LYS A 105 7.46 7.75 10.17
C LYS A 105 7.50 8.71 11.34
N GLU A 106 6.36 9.16 11.86
CA GLU A 106 6.30 10.00 13.07
C GLU A 106 6.60 9.17 14.34
N HIS A 107 6.24 7.89 14.34
CA HIS A 107 6.57 6.98 15.45
C HIS A 107 8.07 6.62 15.46
N ASP A 108 8.60 6.26 14.31
CA ASP A 108 10.01 5.92 14.13
C ASP A 108 10.51 6.39 12.76
N PRO A 109 11.24 7.52 12.70
CA PRO A 109 11.78 8.05 11.44
C PRO A 109 12.78 7.13 10.72
N SER A 110 13.34 6.13 11.41
CA SER A 110 14.28 5.18 10.83
C SER A 110 13.61 4.07 9.99
N LEU A 111 12.29 3.88 10.14
CA LEU A 111 11.56 2.88 9.38
C LEU A 111 11.70 3.12 7.87
N LYS A 112 12.10 2.08 7.16
CA LYS A 112 12.15 2.09 5.69
C LYS A 112 10.75 1.94 5.14
N THR A 113 10.33 2.87 4.29
CA THR A 113 9.02 2.84 3.63
C THR A 113 9.19 2.78 2.12
N ALA A 114 8.33 2.04 1.42
CA ALA A 114 8.38 1.93 -0.03
C ALA A 114 6.97 1.98 -0.63
N ILE A 115 6.86 2.50 -1.85
CA ILE A 115 5.67 2.44 -2.68
C ILE A 115 6.05 1.95 -4.07
N PHE A 116 5.25 1.02 -4.59
CA PHE A 116 5.32 0.50 -5.94
C PHE A 116 3.93 0.62 -6.54
N SER A 117 3.76 1.43 -7.57
CA SER A 117 2.40 1.79 -7.98
C SER A 117 2.31 2.04 -9.48
N THR A 118 1.31 1.46 -10.09
CA THR A 118 0.92 1.74 -11.47
C THR A 118 0.30 3.14 -11.60
N TRP A 119 -0.15 3.74 -10.49
CA TRP A 119 -0.77 5.06 -10.47
C TRP A 119 -0.04 6.06 -9.55
N LEU A 120 0.54 7.11 -10.14
CA LEU A 120 1.32 8.14 -9.46
C LEU A 120 0.55 8.89 -8.36
N ASP A 121 -0.75 9.10 -8.55
CA ASP A 121 -1.58 9.84 -7.60
C ASP A 121 -1.71 9.13 -6.24
N ASN A 122 -1.44 7.84 -6.18
CA ASN A 122 -1.35 7.10 -4.92
C ASN A 122 -0.29 7.70 -3.98
N ARG A 123 0.89 8.02 -4.51
CA ARG A 123 1.96 8.66 -3.75
C ARG A 123 1.76 10.16 -3.60
N THR A 124 1.49 10.85 -4.69
CA THR A 124 1.52 12.31 -4.72
C THR A 124 0.29 12.95 -4.09
N LYS A 125 -0.88 12.28 -4.15
CA LYS A 125 -2.15 12.82 -3.64
C LYS A 125 -2.71 12.04 -2.46
N LEU A 126 -2.74 10.70 -2.49
CA LEU A 126 -3.31 9.94 -1.36
C LEU A 126 -2.35 9.92 -0.18
N ILE A 127 -1.08 9.58 -0.37
CA ILE A 127 -0.06 9.73 0.67
C ILE A 127 0.25 11.22 0.90
N GLY A 128 0.24 12.01 -0.16
CA GLY A 128 0.58 13.44 -0.12
C GLY A 128 2.07 13.67 0.14
N GLU A 129 2.94 12.86 -0.51
CA GLU A 129 4.37 12.98 -0.34
C GLU A 129 4.87 14.41 -0.62
N GLY A 130 5.67 14.94 0.30
CA GLY A 130 6.31 16.25 0.17
C GLY A 130 5.40 17.45 0.41
N LEU A 131 4.11 17.24 0.72
CA LEU A 131 3.20 18.34 1.02
C LEU A 131 3.41 18.85 2.46
N PRO A 132 3.33 20.17 2.69
CA PRO A 132 3.37 20.73 4.04
C PRO A 132 2.30 20.15 4.97
N GLU A 133 1.11 19.89 4.45
CA GLU A 133 -0.05 19.34 5.16
C GLU A 133 0.20 17.93 5.70
N THR A 134 1.11 17.18 5.07
CA THR A 134 1.53 15.85 5.52
C THR A 134 2.81 15.88 6.36
N GLY A 135 3.30 17.08 6.74
CA GLY A 135 4.57 17.24 7.46
C GLY A 135 5.79 17.03 6.56
N ASN A 136 5.66 17.27 5.25
CA ASN A 136 6.70 17.01 4.25
C ASN A 136 7.15 15.54 4.23
N LEU A 137 6.23 14.62 4.49
CA LEU A 137 6.49 13.18 4.47
C LEU A 137 7.26 12.78 3.21
N LYS A 138 8.29 11.95 3.39
CA LYS A 138 9.06 11.35 2.29
C LYS A 138 9.02 9.85 2.37
N MET A 139 8.74 9.23 1.23
CA MET A 139 8.92 7.79 1.07
C MET A 139 10.41 7.48 0.99
N GLY A 140 10.82 6.35 1.56
CA GLY A 140 12.20 5.87 1.45
C GLY A 140 12.54 5.39 0.05
N TYR A 141 11.56 4.80 -0.62
CA TYR A 141 11.65 4.36 -2.01
C TYR A 141 10.31 4.56 -2.71
N ALA A 142 10.34 4.92 -3.99
CA ALA A 142 9.15 5.04 -4.82
C ALA A 142 9.45 4.55 -6.25
N PHE A 143 8.57 3.71 -6.76
CA PHE A 143 8.61 3.18 -8.13
C PHE A 143 7.21 3.32 -8.73
N ASP A 144 6.99 4.44 -9.42
CA ASP A 144 5.69 4.83 -9.96
C ASP A 144 5.81 5.90 -11.06
N GLY A 145 4.69 6.32 -11.64
CA GLY A 145 4.61 7.41 -12.60
C GLY A 145 4.81 7.00 -14.06
N PHE A 146 4.90 5.71 -14.33
CA PHE A 146 5.14 5.16 -15.67
C PHE A 146 3.94 5.35 -16.59
N GLU A 147 2.73 5.43 -16.06
CA GLU A 147 1.50 5.69 -16.81
C GLU A 147 1.48 7.08 -17.47
N LEU A 148 2.38 7.97 -17.06
CA LEU A 148 2.55 9.28 -17.68
C LEU A 148 3.55 9.27 -18.86
N ASP A 149 4.35 8.21 -18.99
CA ASP A 149 5.31 8.07 -20.09
C ASP A 149 4.65 7.39 -21.29
N THR A 150 3.94 8.18 -22.08
CA THR A 150 3.25 7.71 -23.28
C THR A 150 4.19 7.34 -24.45
N VAL A 151 5.50 7.51 -24.28
CA VAL A 151 6.51 7.09 -25.26
C VAL A 151 6.92 5.64 -25.00
N CYS A 152 7.25 5.31 -23.75
CA CYS A 152 7.60 3.95 -23.37
C CYS A 152 6.36 3.06 -23.18
N PHE A 153 5.25 3.66 -22.75
CA PHE A 153 3.96 2.98 -22.51
C PHE A 153 2.84 3.68 -23.31
N PRO A 154 2.79 3.52 -24.65
CA PRO A 154 1.75 4.14 -25.47
C PRO A 154 0.37 3.64 -25.05
N HIS A 155 -0.56 4.57 -24.80
CA HIS A 155 -1.91 4.23 -24.43
C HIS A 155 -2.64 3.57 -25.60
N ASP A 156 -3.18 2.41 -25.40
CA ASP A 156 -3.96 1.61 -26.34
C ASP A 156 -5.38 1.34 -25.82
N GLU A 157 -6.30 0.98 -26.72
CA GLU A 157 -7.71 0.75 -26.37
C GLU A 157 -7.91 -0.48 -25.45
N GLU A 158 -7.06 -1.49 -25.60
CA GLU A 158 -7.07 -2.70 -24.78
C GLU A 158 -6.39 -2.50 -23.42
N ARG A 159 -5.81 -1.32 -23.18
CA ARG A 159 -5.09 -0.98 -21.93
C ARG A 159 -3.90 -1.90 -21.64
N GLN A 160 -3.30 -2.49 -22.68
CA GLN A 160 -2.15 -3.40 -22.54
C GLN A 160 -0.95 -2.70 -21.86
N TYR A 161 -0.83 -1.38 -22.06
CA TYR A 161 0.21 -0.59 -21.41
C TYR A 161 0.13 -0.67 -19.87
N ILE A 162 -1.07 -0.76 -19.29
CA ILE A 162 -1.25 -0.89 -17.83
C ILE A 162 -0.73 -2.24 -17.35
N LEU A 163 -1.09 -3.33 -18.04
CA LEU A 163 -0.59 -4.66 -17.71
C LEU A 163 0.95 -4.71 -17.78
N ASN A 164 1.54 -4.08 -18.79
CA ASN A 164 3.01 -4.01 -18.91
C ASN A 164 3.65 -3.23 -17.74
N ILE A 165 3.01 -2.16 -17.26
CA ILE A 165 3.46 -1.42 -16.08
C ILE A 165 3.28 -2.26 -14.81
N ASP A 166 2.15 -2.96 -14.66
CA ASP A 166 1.90 -3.84 -13.52
C ASP A 166 2.95 -4.95 -13.40
N GLU A 167 3.31 -5.59 -14.51
CA GLU A 167 4.38 -6.61 -14.53
C GLU A 167 5.73 -6.02 -14.09
N MET A 168 6.04 -4.82 -14.55
CA MET A 168 7.27 -4.12 -14.17
C MET A 168 7.24 -3.72 -12.69
N VAL A 169 6.12 -3.19 -12.19
CA VAL A 169 5.90 -2.83 -10.78
C VAL A 169 6.00 -4.06 -9.88
N ALA A 170 5.41 -5.19 -10.28
CA ALA A 170 5.46 -6.43 -9.53
C ALA A 170 6.90 -6.99 -9.46
N THR A 171 7.64 -6.92 -10.56
CA THR A 171 9.05 -7.38 -10.63
C THR A 171 9.94 -6.54 -9.71
N GLU A 172 9.88 -5.21 -9.84
CA GLU A 172 10.65 -4.29 -8.98
C GLU A 172 10.28 -4.46 -7.50
N THR A 173 9.01 -4.69 -7.21
CA THR A 173 8.55 -4.98 -5.84
C THR A 173 9.26 -6.18 -5.25
N ALA A 174 9.31 -7.30 -5.98
CA ALA A 174 9.95 -8.53 -5.53
C ALA A 174 11.45 -8.34 -5.31
N ASP A 175 12.12 -7.68 -6.22
CA ASP A 175 13.56 -7.42 -6.18
C ASP A 175 13.92 -6.48 -5.02
N TYR A 176 13.19 -5.37 -4.87
CA TYR A 176 13.47 -4.40 -3.80
C TYR A 176 13.13 -4.94 -2.40
N ILE A 177 12.01 -5.65 -2.24
CA ILE A 177 11.68 -6.26 -0.94
C ILE A 177 12.73 -7.29 -0.54
N THR A 178 13.29 -8.02 -1.51
CA THR A 178 14.31 -9.02 -1.26
C THR A 178 15.67 -8.39 -0.91
N SER A 179 16.07 -7.32 -1.60
CA SER A 179 17.39 -6.68 -1.43
C SER A 179 17.42 -5.72 -0.23
N ASP A 180 16.43 -4.85 -0.11
CA ASP A 180 16.44 -3.73 0.85
C ASP A 180 15.52 -3.95 2.05
N GLY A 181 14.50 -4.79 1.88
CA GLY A 181 13.62 -5.24 2.94
C GLY A 181 12.94 -4.12 3.71
N PRO A 182 12.13 -3.26 3.07
CA PRO A 182 11.44 -2.16 3.75
C PRO A 182 10.54 -2.67 4.89
N ASN A 183 10.32 -1.81 5.89
CA ASN A 183 9.47 -2.12 7.04
C ASN A 183 7.98 -2.01 6.70
N LEU A 184 7.62 -1.05 5.85
CA LEU A 184 6.25 -0.82 5.38
C LEU A 184 6.26 -0.54 3.89
N SER A 185 5.57 -1.37 3.12
CA SER A 185 5.45 -1.25 1.67
C SER A 185 4.00 -1.18 1.24
N TRP A 186 3.71 -0.36 0.24
CA TRP A 186 2.47 -0.40 -0.51
C TRP A 186 2.74 -0.77 -1.95
N VAL A 187 2.08 -1.83 -2.40
CA VAL A 187 2.10 -2.32 -3.79
C VAL A 187 0.70 -2.10 -4.36
N TYR A 188 0.62 -1.42 -5.47
CA TYR A 188 -0.63 -1.18 -6.19
C TYR A 188 -0.50 -1.63 -7.64
N LEU A 189 -1.40 -2.50 -8.06
CA LEU A 189 -1.58 -2.97 -9.43
C LEU A 189 -3.02 -2.65 -9.87
N GLU A 190 -3.18 -2.11 -11.09
CA GLU A 190 -4.46 -1.62 -11.63
C GLU A 190 -5.28 -2.70 -12.33
#